data_5bde51eb973f1d35daa1b3e42d13d2c8
#
_entry.id   5bde51eb973f1d35daa1b3e42d13d2c8
#
_cell.length_a   1.000
_cell.length_b   1.000
_cell.length_c   1.000
_cell.angle_alpha   90.00
_cell.angle_beta   90.00
_cell.angle_gamma   90.00
#
_symmetry.space_group_name_H-M   'P 1'
#
loop_
_entity.id
_entity.type
_entity.pdbx_description
1 polymer ?
#
loop_
_entity_poly.entity_id
_entity_poly.type
_entity_poly.pdbx_seq_one_letter_code
_entity_poly.pdbx_strand_id
1 'polypeptide(L)'
;MCRQCTAMGIIKSRGKIMAKFYLIGKISQDLMQRMQNDPSADRYASTKKVTEAAGLKLISYEWVRGRFDVISCVEGEYEQAVALKITFKNSGLMDDLMVHEVIDYNKAFTNAANAANSVIKPGK
;
A
#
# COMPACT_ATOMS: atom_id res chain seq x y z
N MET A 1 -13.56 -1.89 23.28
CA MET A 1 -13.17 -2.00 23.68
C MET A 1 -12.92 -2.34 23.74
N CYS A 2 -13.03 -2.45 22.90
CA CYS A 2 -12.53 -2.68 23.10
C CYS A 2 -12.43 -3.02 22.66
N ARG A 3 -12.49 -2.77 21.79
CA ARG A 3 -12.10 -2.95 21.89
C ARG A 3 -12.09 -3.24 21.66
N GLN A 4 -12.11 -3.34 20.94
CA GLN A 4 -11.85 -3.46 21.24
C GLN A 4 -11.75 -3.63 21.40
N CYS A 5 -11.99 -3.57 20.66
CA CYS A 5 -11.75 -3.61 21.31
C CYS A 5 -11.65 -3.89 21.46
N THR A 6 -11.59 -3.91 20.76
CA THR A 6 -11.29 -3.98 21.31
C THR A 6 -11.20 -4.34 21.23
N ALA A 7 -11.40 -4.40 20.59
CA ALA A 7 -11.19 -4.51 20.87
C ALA A 7 -11.00 -4.78 20.63
N MET A 8 -10.91 -4.88 19.94
CA MET A 8 -10.63 -4.87 20.17
C MET A 8 -10.21 -4.91 20.12
N GLY A 9 -10.24 -4.89 19.38
CA GLY A 9 -9.65 -4.65 19.66
C GLY A 9 -9.26 -4.82 19.36
N ILE A 10 -9.14 -4.69 18.88
CA ILE A 10 -8.69 -4.63 19.07
C ILE A 10 -8.41 -4.71 18.94
N ILE A 11 -8.33 -4.61 18.44
CA ILE A 11 -7.91 -4.50 18.62
C ILE A 11 -7.86 -4.37 18.60
N LYS A 12 -7.77 -4.19 18.21
CA LYS A 12 -7.52 -3.98 18.42
C LYS A 12 -7.77 -3.55 18.59
N SER A 13 -7.96 -3.49 18.32
CA SER A 13 -8.04 -3.06 18.54
C SER A 13 -8.44 -2.97 18.51
N ARG A 14 -8.69 -2.90 18.45
CA ARG A 14 -9.01 -2.81 18.13
C ARG A 14 -9.41 -2.87 17.32
N GLY A 15 -9.57 -3.03 17.48
CA GLY A 15 -10.39 -3.28 16.37
C GLY A 15 -9.85 -2.94 15.01
N LYS A 16 -8.78 -2.32 14.89
CA LYS A 16 -8.21 -1.94 13.59
C LYS A 16 -7.45 -3.11 12.98
N ILE A 17 -7.69 -3.32 11.68
CA ILE A 17 -6.98 -4.35 10.93
C ILE A 17 -5.75 -3.73 10.31
N MET A 18 -4.59 -4.22 10.70
CA MET A 18 -3.32 -3.79 10.15
C MET A 18 -2.98 -4.69 8.97
N ALA A 19 -3.07 -4.13 7.79
CA ALA A 19 -2.81 -4.86 6.56
C ALA A 19 -1.47 -4.41 5.96
N LYS A 20 -0.95 -5.23 5.08
CA LYS A 20 0.25 -4.88 4.31
C LYS A 20 -0.16 -4.48 2.91
N PHE A 21 0.52 -3.49 2.39
CA PHE A 21 0.29 -3.00 1.04
C PHE A 21 1.62 -2.85 0.32
N TYR A 22 1.64 -3.24 -0.95
CA TYR A 22 2.75 -2.92 -1.83
C TYR A 22 2.37 -1.70 -2.64
N LEU A 23 3.22 -0.69 -2.59
CA LEU A 23 3.08 0.49 -3.44
C LEU A 23 4.13 0.38 -4.53
N ILE A 24 3.65 0.32 -5.77
CA ILE A 24 4.50 0.14 -6.94
C ILE A 24 4.38 1.41 -7.76
N GLY A 25 5.51 2.08 -7.97
CA GLY A 25 5.48 3.41 -8.53
C GLY A 25 6.40 3.65 -9.69
N LYS A 26 5.97 4.59 -10.53
CA LYS A 26 6.75 5.13 -11.62
C LYS A 26 7.04 6.60 -11.31
N ILE A 27 8.32 6.95 -11.25
CA ILE A 27 8.69 8.32 -10.90
C ILE A 27 8.46 9.26 -12.10
N SER A 28 8.24 10.52 -11.79
CA SER A 28 8.08 11.56 -12.78
C SER A 28 9.43 11.96 -13.36
N GLN A 29 9.38 12.61 -14.51
CA GLN A 29 10.59 13.17 -15.08
C GLN A 29 11.21 14.23 -14.16
N ASP A 30 10.37 14.98 -13.45
CA ASP A 30 10.85 15.97 -12.48
C ASP A 30 11.68 15.31 -11.39
N LEU A 31 11.21 14.18 -10.83
CA LEU A 31 11.97 13.47 -9.81
C LEU A 31 13.26 12.89 -10.38
N MET A 32 13.19 12.32 -11.60
CA MET A 32 14.40 11.83 -12.26
C MET A 32 15.46 12.90 -12.36
N GLN A 33 15.05 14.10 -12.77
CA GLN A 33 15.97 15.22 -12.95
C GLN A 33 16.56 15.67 -11.61
N ARG A 34 15.72 15.70 -10.57
CA ARG A 34 16.19 16.08 -9.22
C ARG A 34 17.20 15.07 -8.69
N MET A 35 16.95 13.79 -8.93
CA MET A 35 17.86 12.73 -8.49
C MET A 35 19.17 12.78 -9.28
N GLN A 36 19.10 13.11 -10.56
CA GLN A 36 20.30 13.27 -11.37
C GLN A 36 21.15 14.43 -10.89
N ASN A 37 20.50 15.50 -10.45
CA ASN A 37 21.19 16.69 -9.95
C ASN A 37 21.77 16.48 -8.55
N ASP A 38 21.19 15.56 -7.77
CA ASP A 38 21.65 15.27 -6.41
C ASP A 38 21.54 13.77 -6.15
N PRO A 39 22.44 12.96 -6.73
CA PRO A 39 22.34 11.51 -6.61
C PRO A 39 22.64 10.98 -5.22
N SER A 40 23.19 11.79 -4.34
CA SER A 40 23.50 11.37 -2.97
C SER A 40 22.33 11.61 -2.00
N ALA A 41 21.23 12.23 -2.45
CA ALA A 41 20.09 12.49 -1.60
C ALA A 41 19.51 11.17 -1.08
N ASP A 42 19.17 11.15 0.20
CA ASP A 42 18.64 9.95 0.84
C ASP A 42 17.15 9.82 0.58
N ARG A 43 16.82 9.11 -0.51
CA ARG A 43 15.43 8.91 -0.90
C ARG A 43 14.68 7.99 0.07
N TYR A 44 15.40 7.05 0.68
CA TYR A 44 14.80 6.17 1.68
C TYR A 44 14.29 6.99 2.87
N ALA A 45 15.14 7.86 3.41
CA ALA A 45 14.77 8.67 4.56
C ALA A 45 13.58 9.58 4.24
N SER A 46 13.58 10.19 3.05
CA SER A 46 12.48 11.05 2.62
C SER A 46 11.17 10.28 2.51
N THR A 47 11.21 9.09 1.91
CA THR A 47 10.03 8.25 1.74
C THR A 47 9.51 7.77 3.10
N LYS A 48 10.42 7.37 3.98
CA LYS A 48 10.03 6.90 5.31
C LYS A 48 9.32 8.00 6.09
N LYS A 49 9.82 9.22 6.00
CA LYS A 49 9.22 10.36 6.70
C LYS A 49 7.77 10.60 6.24
N VAL A 50 7.54 10.61 4.94
CA VAL A 50 6.20 10.82 4.39
C VAL A 50 5.29 9.64 4.73
N THR A 51 5.82 8.42 4.65
CA THR A 51 5.06 7.21 4.98
C THR A 51 4.58 7.25 6.42
N GLU A 52 5.47 7.60 7.33
CA GLU A 52 5.12 7.68 8.76
C GLU A 52 4.15 8.82 9.03
N ALA A 53 4.28 9.93 8.31
CA ALA A 53 3.34 11.04 8.44
C ALA A 53 1.92 10.64 8.02
N ALA A 54 1.79 9.69 7.10
CA ALA A 54 0.49 9.16 6.71
C ALA A 54 -0.05 8.12 7.69
N GLY A 55 0.73 7.76 8.71
CA GLY A 55 0.33 6.80 9.73
C GLY A 55 0.74 5.37 9.44
N LEU A 56 1.55 5.16 8.42
CA LEU A 56 1.97 3.83 8.01
C LEU A 56 3.37 3.50 8.52
N LYS A 57 3.66 2.21 8.60
CA LYS A 57 5.00 1.73 8.88
C LYS A 57 5.64 1.27 7.59
N LEU A 58 6.84 1.77 7.29
CA LEU A 58 7.58 1.35 6.10
C LEU A 58 8.32 0.05 6.43
N ILE A 59 7.94 -1.02 5.74
CA ILE A 59 8.53 -2.34 5.94
C ILE A 59 9.74 -2.55 5.04
N SER A 60 9.60 -2.20 3.76
CA SER A 60 10.68 -2.33 2.80
C SER A 60 10.56 -1.26 1.72
N TYR A 61 11.68 -0.98 1.07
CA TYR A 61 11.75 0.06 0.06
C TYR A 61 12.88 -0.29 -0.88
N GLU A 62 12.54 -0.45 -2.15
CA GLU A 62 13.53 -0.89 -3.14
C GLU A 62 13.31 -0.18 -4.45
N TRP A 63 14.40 0.16 -5.10
CA TRP A 63 14.38 0.65 -6.46
C TRP A 63 14.59 -0.53 -7.39
N VAL A 64 13.82 -0.57 -8.47
CA VAL A 64 13.82 -1.71 -9.37
C VAL A 64 14.05 -1.23 -10.79
N ARG A 65 14.38 -2.18 -11.64
CA ARG A 65 14.61 -1.92 -13.04
C ARG A 65 13.54 -2.63 -13.84
N GLY A 66 12.80 -1.86 -14.64
CA GLY A 66 11.74 -2.42 -15.45
C GLY A 66 10.70 -1.37 -15.75
N ARG A 67 9.46 -1.83 -15.85
CA ARG A 67 8.35 -0.93 -16.15
C ARG A 67 8.10 0.10 -15.05
N PHE A 68 8.36 -0.29 -13.82
CA PHE A 68 8.22 0.59 -12.67
C PHE A 68 9.58 0.84 -12.05
N ASP A 69 9.67 1.84 -11.19
CA ASP A 69 10.96 2.30 -10.68
C ASP A 69 11.17 1.97 -9.21
N VAL A 70 10.08 1.93 -8.42
CA VAL A 70 10.20 1.76 -6.98
C VAL A 70 9.07 0.86 -6.48
N ILE A 71 9.43 0.00 -5.51
CA ILE A 71 8.46 -0.85 -4.82
C ILE A 71 8.70 -0.68 -3.34
N SER A 72 7.63 -0.37 -2.61
CA SER A 72 7.69 -0.30 -1.15
C SER A 72 6.59 -1.15 -0.55
N CYS A 73 6.87 -1.70 0.64
CA CYS A 73 5.87 -2.42 1.41
C CYS A 73 5.61 -1.60 2.66
N VAL A 74 4.34 -1.34 2.93
CA VAL A 74 3.91 -0.58 4.10
C VAL A 74 2.85 -1.36 4.86
N GLU A 75 2.70 -1.02 6.14
CA GLU A 75 1.72 -1.67 7.01
C GLU A 75 0.86 -0.60 7.65
N GLY A 76 -0.44 -0.85 7.66
CA GLY A 76 -1.40 0.08 8.25
C GLY A 76 -2.80 -0.17 7.73
N GLU A 77 -3.59 0.90 7.68
CA GLU A 77 -4.96 0.84 7.17
C GLU A 77 -5.00 1.21 5.71
N TYR A 78 -6.01 0.70 5.02
CA TYR A 78 -6.16 0.95 3.59
C TYR A 78 -6.23 2.44 3.27
N GLU A 79 -7.00 3.18 4.07
CA GLU A 79 -7.15 4.62 3.87
C GLU A 79 -5.82 5.36 4.02
N GLN A 80 -4.94 4.88 4.89
CA GLN A 80 -3.62 5.46 5.06
C GLN A 80 -2.75 5.21 3.82
N ALA A 81 -2.86 4.02 3.25
CA ALA A 81 -2.12 3.70 2.02
C ALA A 81 -2.61 4.55 0.85
N VAL A 82 -3.92 4.76 0.75
CA VAL A 82 -4.50 5.61 -0.28
C VAL A 82 -4.07 7.07 -0.06
N ALA A 83 -4.02 7.51 1.19
CA ALA A 83 -3.55 8.87 1.51
C ALA A 83 -2.11 9.07 1.06
N LEU A 84 -1.27 8.05 1.24
CA LEU A 84 0.11 8.11 0.79
C LEU A 84 0.18 8.24 -0.74
N LYS A 85 -0.65 7.47 -1.44
CA LYS A 85 -0.74 7.55 -2.90
C LYS A 85 -1.14 8.96 -3.34
N ILE A 86 -2.17 9.51 -2.72
CA ILE A 86 -2.65 10.87 -3.05
C ILE A 86 -1.53 11.89 -2.84
N THR A 87 -0.83 11.77 -1.73
CA THR A 87 0.24 12.70 -1.38
C THR A 87 1.35 12.68 -2.43
N PHE A 88 1.82 11.49 -2.80
CA PHE A 88 2.89 11.39 -3.78
C PHE A 88 2.45 11.80 -5.19
N LYS A 89 1.21 11.47 -5.57
CA LYS A 89 0.70 11.88 -6.88
C LYS A 89 0.59 13.41 -6.96
N ASN A 90 0.09 14.02 -5.90
CA ASN A 90 -0.11 15.48 -5.89
C ASN A 90 1.22 16.24 -5.75
N SER A 91 2.26 15.59 -5.27
CA SER A 91 3.57 16.22 -5.17
C SER A 91 4.23 16.44 -6.53
N GLY A 92 3.76 15.73 -7.56
CA GLY A 92 4.39 15.75 -8.87
C GLY A 92 5.63 14.87 -8.99
N LEU A 93 5.97 14.13 -7.93
CA LEU A 93 7.16 13.28 -7.95
C LEU A 93 6.91 11.91 -8.56
N MET A 94 5.66 11.48 -8.57
CA MET A 94 5.28 10.17 -9.11
C MET A 94 4.30 10.34 -10.26
N ASP A 95 4.59 9.73 -11.39
CA ASP A 95 3.65 9.68 -12.52
C ASP A 95 2.54 8.70 -12.22
N ASP A 96 2.87 7.59 -11.57
CA ASP A 96 1.89 6.58 -11.22
C ASP A 96 2.32 5.90 -9.94
N LEU A 97 1.35 5.53 -9.14
CA LEU A 97 1.60 4.82 -7.89
C LEU A 97 0.40 3.92 -7.63
N MET A 98 0.64 2.62 -7.64
CA MET A 98 -0.41 1.63 -7.44
C MET A 98 -0.34 1.07 -6.04
N VAL A 99 -1.51 0.86 -5.44
CA VAL A 99 -1.63 0.28 -4.11
C VAL A 99 -2.19 -1.13 -4.26
N HIS A 100 -1.44 -2.12 -3.78
CA HIS A 100 -1.86 -3.51 -3.82
C HIS A 100 -1.88 -4.06 -2.40
N GLU A 101 -3.02 -4.55 -1.98
CA GLU A 101 -3.15 -5.14 -0.65
C GLU A 101 -2.70 -6.59 -0.68
N VAL A 102 -1.91 -6.98 0.33
CA VAL A 102 -1.54 -8.38 0.52
C VAL A 102 -2.73 -9.11 1.12
N ILE A 103 -3.16 -10.18 0.48
CA ILE A 103 -4.33 -10.94 0.92
C ILE A 103 -3.95 -12.37 1.30
N ASP A 104 -4.82 -12.98 2.09
CA ASP A 104 -4.77 -14.42 2.36
C ASP A 104 -5.55 -15.11 1.24
N TYR A 105 -4.83 -15.69 0.27
CA TYR A 105 -5.49 -16.27 -0.88
C TYR A 105 -6.33 -17.51 -0.50
N ASN A 106 -5.91 -18.26 0.52
CA ASN A 106 -6.72 -19.40 0.99
C ASN A 106 -8.09 -18.94 1.48
N LYS A 107 -8.11 -17.84 2.24
CA LYS A 107 -9.37 -17.29 2.71
C LYS A 107 -10.22 -16.78 1.54
N ALA A 108 -9.59 -16.11 0.58
CA ALA A 108 -10.30 -15.59 -0.59
C ALA A 108 -10.90 -16.74 -1.40
N PHE A 109 -10.13 -17.80 -1.66
CA PHE A 109 -10.61 -18.92 -2.45
C PHE A 109 -11.65 -19.75 -1.69
N THR A 110 -11.53 -19.84 -0.36
CA THR A 110 -12.56 -20.51 0.45
C THR A 110 -13.88 -19.76 0.33
N ASN A 111 -13.83 -18.43 0.44
CA ASN A 111 -15.03 -17.62 0.28
C ASN A 111 -15.59 -17.73 -1.15
N ALA A 112 -14.71 -17.79 -2.14
CA ALA A 112 -15.13 -17.95 -3.53
C ALA A 112 -15.79 -19.29 -3.78
N ALA A 113 -15.25 -20.37 -3.17
CA ALA A 113 -15.86 -21.69 -3.29
C ALA A 113 -17.27 -21.71 -2.69
N ASN A 114 -17.44 -21.05 -1.54
CA ASN A 114 -18.76 -20.94 -0.92
C ASN A 114 -19.71 -20.14 -1.80
N ALA A 115 -19.24 -19.03 -2.36
CA ALA A 115 -20.07 -18.19 -3.22
C ALA A 115 -20.44 -18.87 -4.52
N ALA A 116 -19.59 -19.76 -5.04
CA ALA A 116 -19.86 -20.48 -6.29
C ALA A 116 -21.13 -21.29 -6.23
N ASN A 117 -21.51 -21.78 -5.03
CA ASN A 117 -22.71 -22.55 -4.85
C ASN A 117 -23.99 -21.72 -5.09
N SER A 118 -23.87 -20.40 -5.05
CA SER A 118 -25.00 -19.49 -5.23
C SER A 118 -25.14 -18.97 -6.66
N VAL A 119 -24.17 -19.29 -7.53
CA VAL A 119 -24.20 -18.78 -8.90
C VAL A 119 -25.22 -19.55 -9.72
N ILE A 120 -26.11 -18.82 -10.40
CA ILE A 120 -27.08 -19.38 -11.33
C ILE A 120 -26.60 -19.04 -12.73
N LYS A 121 -26.28 -20.08 -13.51
CA LYS A 121 -25.79 -19.85 -14.88
C LYS A 121 -26.96 -19.66 -15.83
N PRO A 122 -26.88 -18.66 -16.72
CA PRO A 122 -27.90 -18.46 -17.73
C PRO A 122 -28.01 -19.71 -18.64
N GLY A 123 -29.23 -20.05 -19.03
CA GLY A 123 -29.48 -21.16 -19.94
C GLY A 123 -29.51 -22.54 -19.31
N LYS A 124 -29.52 -22.60 -18.00
CA LYS A 124 -29.60 -23.86 -17.25
C LYS A 124 -30.97 -24.07 -16.65
#